data_8cfe7a755d13261e359985c4d54d1899
#
_entry.id   8cfe7a755d13261e359985c4d54d1899
#
_cell.length_a   1.000
_cell.length_b   1.000
_cell.length_c   1.000
_cell.angle_alpha   90.00
_cell.angle_beta   90.00
_cell.angle_gamma   90.00
#
_symmetry.space_group_name_H-M   'P 1'
#
loop_
_entity.id
_entity.type
_entity.pdbx_description
1 polymer ?
#
loop_
_entity_poly.entity_id
_entity_poly.type
_entity_poly.pdbx_seq_one_letter_code
_entity_poly.pdbx_strand_id
1 'polypeptide(L)'
;MAVTPIWPAGSDVNEQGEITFHGRTAESLLNEFGSPLYVIDTDDVRARATKFVKSAANAFNNTVTHVSFAGKALLSKEICRIVTESGMLIDTCTMGEMRIALAAGVPGRRLVLHGNNKSDAEIELAITEGFAKIVVDEPNEPARIAEIAKRLGKRARVMLRVTSGIHAGGHEFVSTAHEDQKFGVALLPVGADASKLNVLDDLADVTPAGSNARLGESEATPGESAERQLQYDIKYPYDMSHEKVSEGDRQLAEAMTMVADGPALAVLKEIYRHQDVLELVGVHSHIGSNIHDADAFIQAAKRMMLLRKTFYATDAYTLPEVDLGGGYSVAYTDGEDSMDLDTELARLADAVTAVNRALGMPAPVISFEPGRWTVAPTGVTLYRVGTVKPVQLAGTAKDKAGNPVTERVYVSVDGGMSDNIRPALYGSDYTAKIANREGSSETKLCRVVGMHCESGDIIVNEVRLPADIQRGDVLAVPVTGAYGRTMASNYNQALIPAVVAVSEQDAHVMIRRQTVDDLLDWDVSE
;
A
#
# COMPACT_ATOMS: atom_id res chain seq x y z
N MET A 1 9.13 -17.57 -25.45
CA MET A 1 9.92 -17.02 -24.32
C MET A 1 8.94 -16.96 -23.13
N ALA A 2 9.18 -17.60 -22.02
CA ALA A 2 8.26 -17.54 -20.89
C ALA A 2 8.12 -16.11 -20.38
N VAL A 3 6.91 -15.70 -20.00
CA VAL A 3 6.70 -14.44 -19.27
C VAL A 3 7.23 -14.60 -17.85
N THR A 4 7.88 -13.54 -17.35
CA THR A 4 8.49 -13.51 -16.03
C THR A 4 7.47 -13.10 -14.95
N PRO A 5 7.77 -13.23 -13.65
CA PRO A 5 6.84 -12.89 -12.57
C PRO A 5 6.35 -11.44 -12.50
N ILE A 6 6.96 -10.53 -13.27
CA ILE A 6 6.49 -9.14 -13.37
C ILE A 6 5.26 -8.97 -14.30
N TRP A 7 4.86 -10.01 -15.01
CA TRP A 7 3.68 -10.02 -15.86
C TRP A 7 2.46 -10.58 -15.12
N PRO A 8 1.23 -10.16 -15.48
CA PRO A 8 0.01 -10.77 -14.94
C PRO A 8 0.00 -12.29 -15.08
N ALA A 9 -0.61 -12.98 -14.14
CA ALA A 9 -0.61 -14.45 -14.10
C ALA A 9 -1.25 -15.09 -15.35
N GLY A 10 -2.22 -14.42 -15.96
CA GLY A 10 -2.86 -14.87 -17.21
C GLY A 10 -2.09 -14.52 -18.48
N SER A 11 -0.84 -14.06 -18.38
CA SER A 11 -0.02 -13.71 -19.54
C SER A 11 0.76 -14.90 -20.07
N ASP A 12 0.86 -14.99 -21.40
CA ASP A 12 1.64 -16.01 -22.09
C ASP A 12 2.21 -15.44 -23.41
N VAL A 13 3.06 -16.22 -24.08
CA VAL A 13 3.55 -15.93 -25.42
C VAL A 13 3.13 -17.05 -26.35
N ASN A 14 2.33 -16.73 -27.37
CA ASN A 14 1.84 -17.72 -28.33
C ASN A 14 2.91 -18.18 -29.33
N GLU A 15 2.57 -19.11 -30.20
CA GLU A 15 3.50 -19.67 -31.22
C GLU A 15 4.00 -18.62 -32.24
N GLN A 16 3.29 -17.51 -32.40
CA GLN A 16 3.67 -16.38 -33.26
C GLN A 16 4.56 -15.34 -32.55
N GLY A 17 4.89 -15.58 -31.27
CA GLY A 17 5.70 -14.68 -30.46
C GLY A 17 4.91 -13.46 -29.93
N GLU A 18 3.58 -13.49 -30.00
CA GLU A 18 2.72 -12.43 -29.48
C GLU A 18 2.44 -12.63 -28.00
N ILE A 19 2.44 -11.55 -27.23
CA ILE A 19 2.01 -11.57 -25.82
C ILE A 19 0.49 -11.65 -25.78
N THR A 20 -0.01 -12.59 -25.00
CA THR A 20 -1.43 -12.82 -24.77
C THR A 20 -1.80 -12.65 -23.31
N PHE A 21 -3.06 -12.32 -23.06
CA PHE A 21 -3.68 -12.20 -21.74
C PHE A 21 -4.94 -13.09 -21.76
N HIS A 22 -4.92 -14.21 -21.03
CA HIS A 22 -5.95 -15.24 -21.12
C HIS A 22 -6.28 -15.64 -22.57
N GLY A 23 -5.22 -15.81 -23.39
CA GLY A 23 -5.32 -16.19 -24.80
C GLY A 23 -5.68 -15.06 -25.78
N ARG A 24 -5.98 -13.85 -25.33
CA ARG A 24 -6.24 -12.68 -26.19
C ARG A 24 -4.95 -11.96 -26.46
N THR A 25 -4.61 -11.74 -27.73
CA THR A 25 -3.37 -11.04 -28.09
C THR A 25 -3.42 -9.55 -27.73
N ALA A 26 -2.27 -8.96 -27.39
CA ALA A 26 -2.15 -7.52 -27.15
C ALA A 26 -2.68 -6.70 -28.32
N GLU A 27 -2.42 -7.15 -29.56
CA GLU A 27 -2.91 -6.52 -30.78
C GLU A 27 -4.44 -6.55 -30.86
N SER A 28 -5.08 -7.69 -30.55
CA SER A 28 -6.54 -7.81 -30.55
C SER A 28 -7.21 -6.89 -29.55
N LEU A 29 -6.62 -6.76 -28.34
CA LEU A 29 -7.13 -5.84 -27.31
C LEU A 29 -7.02 -4.38 -27.75
N LEU A 30 -5.91 -3.96 -28.37
CA LEU A 30 -5.79 -2.59 -28.90
C LEU A 30 -6.76 -2.31 -30.05
N ASN A 31 -7.00 -3.29 -30.91
CA ASN A 31 -7.93 -3.16 -32.03
C ASN A 31 -9.38 -3.03 -31.56
N GLU A 32 -9.76 -3.71 -30.47
CA GLU A 32 -11.10 -3.68 -29.91
C GLU A 32 -11.35 -2.45 -29.03
N PHE A 33 -10.39 -2.12 -28.14
CA PHE A 33 -10.58 -1.12 -27.09
C PHE A 33 -9.81 0.19 -27.31
N GLY A 34 -8.99 0.26 -28.37
CA GLY A 34 -8.19 1.44 -28.70
C GLY A 34 -6.86 1.50 -27.97
N SER A 35 -5.99 2.43 -28.43
CA SER A 35 -4.64 2.68 -27.88
C SER A 35 -4.53 4.13 -27.37
N PRO A 36 -3.71 4.44 -26.35
CA PRO A 36 -3.10 3.51 -25.39
C PRO A 36 -4.15 2.80 -24.51
N LEU A 37 -3.77 1.68 -23.84
CA LEU A 37 -4.74 0.88 -23.10
C LEU A 37 -4.14 0.34 -21.81
N TYR A 38 -4.85 0.49 -20.68
CA TYR A 38 -4.54 -0.26 -19.47
C TYR A 38 -5.30 -1.60 -19.50
N VAL A 39 -4.57 -2.68 -19.34
CA VAL A 39 -5.11 -4.04 -19.24
C VAL A 39 -4.89 -4.53 -17.82
N ILE A 40 -5.96 -4.94 -17.14
CA ILE A 40 -5.93 -5.47 -15.77
C ILE A 40 -6.44 -6.90 -15.77
N ASP A 41 -5.61 -7.85 -15.34
CA ASP A 41 -5.99 -9.22 -15.09
C ASP A 41 -6.75 -9.32 -13.76
N THR A 42 -8.07 -9.44 -13.85
CA THR A 42 -8.95 -9.46 -12.67
C THR A 42 -8.92 -10.78 -11.91
N ASP A 43 -8.57 -11.87 -12.57
CA ASP A 43 -8.36 -13.16 -11.89
C ASP A 43 -7.09 -13.12 -11.04
N ASP A 44 -6.01 -12.49 -11.53
CA ASP A 44 -4.79 -12.28 -10.76
C ASP A 44 -5.02 -11.28 -9.60
N VAL A 45 -5.82 -10.21 -9.79
CA VAL A 45 -6.21 -9.32 -8.69
C VAL A 45 -6.89 -10.12 -7.57
N ARG A 46 -7.86 -10.96 -7.90
CA ARG A 46 -8.57 -11.82 -6.95
C ARG A 46 -7.65 -12.82 -6.26
N ALA A 47 -6.76 -13.44 -7.01
CA ALA A 47 -5.80 -14.40 -6.49
C ALA A 47 -4.84 -13.74 -5.48
N ARG A 48 -4.28 -12.57 -5.82
CA ARG A 48 -3.37 -11.82 -4.98
C ARG A 48 -4.06 -11.27 -3.72
N ALA A 49 -5.23 -10.69 -3.85
CA ALA A 49 -6.04 -10.23 -2.72
C ALA A 49 -6.31 -11.37 -1.73
N THR A 50 -6.76 -12.52 -2.24
CA THR A 50 -7.02 -13.73 -1.45
C THR A 50 -5.73 -14.26 -0.80
N LYS A 51 -4.61 -14.26 -1.54
CA LYS A 51 -3.31 -14.70 -1.01
C LYS A 51 -2.90 -13.83 0.18
N PHE A 52 -2.96 -12.49 0.06
CA PHE A 52 -2.55 -11.62 1.15
C PHE A 52 -3.39 -11.87 2.42
N VAL A 53 -4.72 -11.95 2.29
CA VAL A 53 -5.63 -12.24 3.42
C VAL A 53 -5.27 -13.56 4.09
N LYS A 54 -5.02 -14.62 3.31
CA LYS A 54 -4.65 -15.94 3.84
C LYS A 54 -3.27 -15.93 4.49
N SER A 55 -2.27 -15.31 3.87
CA SER A 55 -0.90 -15.25 4.39
C SER A 55 -0.86 -14.48 5.72
N ALA A 56 -1.58 -13.36 5.82
CA ALA A 56 -1.71 -12.61 7.07
C ALA A 56 -2.36 -13.44 8.18
N ALA A 57 -3.48 -14.11 7.89
CA ALA A 57 -4.17 -14.95 8.87
C ALA A 57 -3.32 -16.17 9.30
N ASN A 58 -2.55 -16.76 8.40
CA ASN A 58 -1.66 -17.88 8.72
C ASN A 58 -0.49 -17.45 9.59
N ALA A 59 0.14 -16.31 9.29
CA ALA A 59 1.27 -15.80 10.05
C ALA A 59 0.84 -15.38 11.47
N PHE A 60 -0.28 -14.67 11.60
CA PHE A 60 -0.84 -14.18 12.86
C PHE A 60 -1.95 -15.10 13.39
N ASN A 61 -1.69 -16.40 13.47
CA ASN A 61 -2.69 -17.43 13.82
C ASN A 61 -3.22 -17.35 15.27
N ASN A 62 -2.63 -16.51 16.11
CA ASN A 62 -3.00 -16.28 17.50
C ASN A 62 -3.90 -15.04 17.71
N THR A 63 -4.24 -14.33 16.66
CA THR A 63 -5.09 -13.13 16.70
C THR A 63 -5.89 -12.97 15.41
N VAL A 64 -6.80 -12.01 15.39
CA VAL A 64 -7.54 -11.62 14.19
C VAL A 64 -6.69 -10.69 13.34
N THR A 65 -6.74 -10.88 12.03
CA THR A 65 -6.11 -9.97 11.07
C THR A 65 -7.16 -9.28 10.20
N HIS A 66 -6.93 -8.00 9.90
CA HIS A 66 -7.66 -7.27 8.90
C HIS A 66 -6.71 -6.88 7.76
N VAL A 67 -7.18 -6.97 6.54
CA VAL A 67 -6.43 -6.52 5.37
C VAL A 67 -7.29 -5.52 4.62
N SER A 68 -6.78 -4.31 4.45
CA SER A 68 -7.42 -3.23 3.69
C SER A 68 -6.72 -3.04 2.35
N PHE A 69 -7.49 -2.95 1.28
CA PHE A 69 -6.95 -2.56 -0.01
C PHE A 69 -6.80 -1.04 -0.08
N ALA A 70 -5.57 -0.56 -0.26
CA ALA A 70 -5.33 0.88 -0.42
C ALA A 70 -5.87 1.38 -1.77
N GLY A 71 -7.06 1.99 -1.76
CA GLY A 71 -7.82 2.40 -2.96
C GLY A 71 -7.05 3.34 -3.90
N LYS A 72 -6.15 4.16 -3.36
CA LYS A 72 -5.26 5.03 -4.14
C LYS A 72 -4.44 4.30 -5.21
N ALA A 73 -4.21 2.99 -5.06
CA ALA A 73 -3.44 2.21 -6.03
C ALA A 73 -4.21 2.01 -7.35
N LEU A 74 -5.46 1.58 -7.26
CA LEU A 74 -6.40 1.47 -8.38
C LEU A 74 -7.81 1.30 -7.82
N LEU A 75 -8.75 2.16 -8.18
CA LEU A 75 -10.12 2.07 -7.71
C LEU A 75 -11.12 2.15 -8.86
N SER A 76 -12.00 1.16 -8.94
CA SER A 76 -13.20 1.11 -9.75
C SER A 76 -14.27 0.34 -9.00
N LYS A 77 -15.53 0.40 -9.46
CA LYS A 77 -16.60 -0.41 -8.85
C LYS A 77 -16.28 -1.91 -8.89
N GLU A 78 -15.63 -2.37 -9.95
CA GLU A 78 -15.28 -3.77 -10.13
C GLU A 78 -14.14 -4.20 -9.20
N ILE A 79 -13.06 -3.42 -9.14
CA ILE A 79 -11.97 -3.66 -8.18
C ILE A 79 -12.48 -3.64 -6.74
N CYS A 80 -13.37 -2.71 -6.38
CA CYS A 80 -13.99 -2.69 -5.07
C CYS A 80 -14.70 -4.01 -4.74
N ARG A 81 -15.49 -4.55 -5.68
CA ARG A 81 -16.16 -5.85 -5.50
C ARG A 81 -15.16 -7.00 -5.36
N ILE A 82 -14.18 -7.09 -6.26
CA ILE A 82 -13.17 -8.17 -6.24
C ILE A 82 -12.44 -8.21 -4.90
N VAL A 83 -11.91 -7.09 -4.43
CA VAL A 83 -11.11 -7.07 -3.18
C VAL A 83 -11.98 -7.32 -1.94
N THR A 84 -13.22 -6.83 -1.91
CA THR A 84 -14.13 -7.09 -0.78
C THR A 84 -14.65 -8.53 -0.75
N GLU A 85 -14.93 -9.14 -1.89
CA GLU A 85 -15.25 -10.56 -2.01
C GLU A 85 -14.07 -11.45 -1.59
N SER A 86 -12.83 -10.99 -1.80
CA SER A 86 -11.60 -11.66 -1.36
C SER A 86 -11.33 -11.50 0.16
N GLY A 87 -12.20 -10.78 0.89
CA GLY A 87 -12.10 -10.61 2.34
C GLY A 87 -11.47 -9.29 2.81
N MET A 88 -11.07 -8.40 1.89
CA MET A 88 -10.45 -7.12 2.25
C MET A 88 -11.48 -6.06 2.64
N LEU A 89 -11.04 -5.08 3.43
CA LEU A 89 -11.61 -3.75 3.54
C LEU A 89 -11.06 -2.88 2.41
N ILE A 90 -11.50 -1.62 2.32
CA ILE A 90 -10.97 -0.63 1.37
C ILE A 90 -10.62 0.65 2.10
N ASP A 91 -9.39 1.12 1.92
CA ASP A 91 -8.96 2.44 2.37
C ASP A 91 -9.31 3.49 1.33
N THR A 92 -9.92 4.56 1.80
CA THR A 92 -10.29 5.72 1.00
C THR A 92 -9.73 6.98 1.64
N CYS A 93 -9.40 8.00 0.85
CA CYS A 93 -8.89 9.27 1.36
C CYS A 93 -9.56 10.51 0.74
N THR A 94 -10.52 10.31 -0.15
CA THR A 94 -11.25 11.40 -0.80
C THR A 94 -12.73 11.05 -0.97
N MET A 95 -13.56 12.09 -1.09
CA MET A 95 -14.98 11.93 -1.40
C MET A 95 -15.20 11.06 -2.66
N GLY A 96 -14.35 11.22 -3.68
CA GLY A 96 -14.43 10.44 -4.92
C GLY A 96 -14.25 8.94 -4.67
N GLU A 97 -13.21 8.56 -3.94
CA GLU A 97 -12.95 7.14 -3.58
C GLU A 97 -14.09 6.57 -2.73
N MET A 98 -14.54 7.31 -1.71
CA MET A 98 -15.67 6.91 -0.85
C MET A 98 -16.93 6.63 -1.69
N ARG A 99 -17.28 7.55 -2.59
CA ARG A 99 -18.47 7.41 -3.45
C ARG A 99 -18.35 6.27 -4.45
N ILE A 100 -17.18 6.03 -5.02
CA ILE A 100 -16.94 4.89 -5.94
C ILE A 100 -17.16 3.57 -5.19
N ALA A 101 -16.59 3.43 -3.99
CA ALA A 101 -16.72 2.22 -3.19
C ALA A 101 -18.19 1.98 -2.76
N LEU A 102 -18.89 3.00 -2.29
CA LEU A 102 -20.31 2.92 -1.94
C LEU A 102 -21.18 2.57 -3.17
N ALA A 103 -20.90 3.20 -4.33
CA ALA A 103 -21.60 2.91 -5.58
C ALA A 103 -21.30 1.49 -6.13
N ALA A 104 -20.22 0.85 -5.69
CA ALA A 104 -19.94 -0.55 -5.96
C ALA A 104 -20.77 -1.51 -5.09
N GLY A 105 -21.51 -1.00 -4.10
CA GLY A 105 -22.28 -1.78 -3.13
C GLY A 105 -21.47 -2.20 -1.91
N VAL A 106 -20.27 -1.66 -1.71
CA VAL A 106 -19.44 -1.96 -0.52
C VAL A 106 -20.10 -1.32 0.70
N PRO A 107 -20.43 -2.09 1.75
CA PRO A 107 -21.03 -1.51 2.95
C PRO A 107 -20.00 -0.68 3.73
N GLY A 108 -20.45 0.40 4.38
CA GLY A 108 -19.57 1.30 5.14
C GLY A 108 -18.65 0.59 6.13
N ARG A 109 -19.14 -0.45 6.83
CA ARG A 109 -18.30 -1.27 7.74
C ARG A 109 -17.11 -1.98 7.09
N ARG A 110 -16.97 -1.90 5.77
CA ARG A 110 -15.83 -2.39 4.99
C ARG A 110 -14.95 -1.25 4.46
N LEU A 111 -15.24 0.00 4.81
CA LEU A 111 -14.52 1.18 4.36
C LEU A 111 -13.76 1.83 5.51
N VAL A 112 -12.59 2.36 5.21
CA VAL A 112 -11.74 3.13 6.13
C VAL A 112 -11.52 4.52 5.51
N LEU A 113 -11.61 5.57 6.33
CA LEU A 113 -11.32 6.93 5.89
C LEU A 113 -9.96 7.38 6.42
N HIS A 114 -9.00 7.57 5.51
CA HIS A 114 -7.70 8.18 5.74
C HIS A 114 -7.65 9.64 5.26
N GLY A 115 -6.51 10.29 5.46
CA GLY A 115 -6.22 11.62 4.92
C GLY A 115 -5.78 12.60 5.98
N ASN A 116 -4.84 13.48 5.61
CA ASN A 116 -4.30 14.53 6.48
C ASN A 116 -5.13 15.84 6.43
N ASN A 117 -6.15 15.90 5.59
CA ASN A 117 -7.01 17.07 5.46
C ASN A 117 -8.42 16.64 5.05
N LYS A 118 -9.09 15.86 5.92
CA LYS A 118 -10.46 15.41 5.70
C LYS A 118 -11.42 16.61 5.82
N SER A 119 -12.32 16.74 4.87
CA SER A 119 -13.42 17.70 4.96
C SER A 119 -14.51 17.22 5.94
N ASP A 120 -15.30 18.16 6.47
CA ASP A 120 -16.45 17.81 7.32
C ASP A 120 -17.45 16.91 6.56
N ALA A 121 -17.62 17.14 5.25
CA ALA A 121 -18.48 16.32 4.42
C ALA A 121 -18.00 14.87 4.29
N GLU A 122 -16.69 14.63 4.22
CA GLU A 122 -16.11 13.28 4.20
C GLU A 122 -16.28 12.60 5.56
N ILE A 123 -16.01 13.31 6.66
CA ILE A 123 -16.23 12.79 8.02
C ILE A 123 -17.72 12.47 8.24
N GLU A 124 -18.62 13.37 7.84
CA GLU A 124 -20.06 13.18 7.95
C GLU A 124 -20.54 11.96 7.13
N LEU A 125 -20.06 11.79 5.90
CA LEU A 125 -20.36 10.64 5.07
C LEU A 125 -19.86 9.35 5.73
N ALA A 126 -18.63 9.32 6.24
CA ALA A 126 -18.06 8.14 6.89
C ALA A 126 -18.85 7.73 8.14
N ILE A 127 -19.27 8.70 8.98
CA ILE A 127 -20.10 8.44 10.16
C ILE A 127 -21.50 7.99 9.74
N THR A 128 -22.09 8.63 8.73
CA THR A 128 -23.45 8.32 8.27
C THR A 128 -23.55 6.90 7.72
N GLU A 129 -22.58 6.50 6.91
CA GLU A 129 -22.51 5.18 6.28
C GLU A 129 -21.90 4.10 7.22
N GLY A 130 -21.44 4.48 8.42
CA GLY A 130 -20.88 3.57 9.43
C GLY A 130 -19.57 2.92 8.96
N PHE A 131 -18.59 3.73 8.58
CA PHE A 131 -17.27 3.24 8.20
C PHE A 131 -16.61 2.45 9.31
N ALA A 132 -15.80 1.47 8.94
CA ALA A 132 -15.06 0.62 9.88
C ALA A 132 -14.19 1.47 10.82
N LYS A 133 -13.53 2.48 10.26
CA LYS A 133 -12.63 3.40 11.00
C LYS A 133 -12.52 4.75 10.28
N ILE A 134 -12.29 5.81 11.05
CA ILE A 134 -11.75 7.10 10.59
C ILE A 134 -10.36 7.22 11.21
N VAL A 135 -9.33 7.32 10.39
CA VAL A 135 -7.94 7.43 10.85
C VAL A 135 -7.62 8.90 11.14
N VAL A 136 -7.52 9.24 12.41
CA VAL A 136 -7.15 10.58 12.91
C VAL A 136 -5.71 10.85 12.56
N ASP A 137 -5.44 11.99 11.94
CA ASP A 137 -4.13 12.34 11.40
C ASP A 137 -3.46 13.53 12.13
N GLU A 138 -4.24 14.33 12.88
CA GLU A 138 -3.75 15.53 13.55
C GLU A 138 -4.46 15.79 14.89
N PRO A 139 -3.86 16.59 15.81
CA PRO A 139 -4.34 16.73 17.20
C PRO A 139 -5.74 17.34 17.38
N ASN A 140 -6.21 18.19 16.47
CA ASN A 140 -7.52 18.85 16.61
C ASN A 140 -8.66 18.05 15.95
N GLU A 141 -8.34 17.05 15.17
CA GLU A 141 -9.34 16.27 14.44
C GLU A 141 -10.29 15.48 15.35
N PRO A 142 -9.87 14.94 16.51
CA PRO A 142 -10.78 14.24 17.42
C PRO A 142 -11.97 15.08 17.87
N ALA A 143 -11.75 16.34 18.25
CA ALA A 143 -12.81 17.24 18.68
C ALA A 143 -13.81 17.52 17.53
N ARG A 144 -13.31 17.72 16.31
CA ARG A 144 -14.11 17.93 15.10
C ARG A 144 -14.95 16.71 14.75
N ILE A 145 -14.37 15.51 14.79
CA ILE A 145 -15.12 14.26 14.55
C ILE A 145 -16.19 14.07 15.62
N ALA A 146 -15.88 14.35 16.91
CA ALA A 146 -16.82 14.23 18.00
C ALA A 146 -18.01 15.22 17.85
N GLU A 147 -17.77 16.45 17.42
CA GLU A 147 -18.83 17.43 17.16
C GLU A 147 -19.79 16.94 16.05
N ILE A 148 -19.22 16.46 14.93
CA ILE A 148 -20.01 15.91 13.83
C ILE A 148 -20.80 14.68 14.28
N ALA A 149 -20.17 13.76 15.02
CA ALA A 149 -20.84 12.58 15.55
C ALA A 149 -22.00 12.93 16.48
N LYS A 150 -21.82 13.91 17.38
CA LYS A 150 -22.88 14.44 18.27
C LYS A 150 -24.03 15.02 17.46
N ARG A 151 -23.75 15.85 16.46
CA ARG A 151 -24.75 16.45 15.57
C ARG A 151 -25.57 15.40 14.83
N LEU A 152 -24.94 14.31 14.42
CA LEU A 152 -25.60 13.20 13.73
C LEU A 152 -26.30 12.21 14.67
N GLY A 153 -26.10 12.31 16.00
CA GLY A 153 -26.60 11.34 16.98
C GLY A 153 -26.03 9.94 16.77
N LYS A 154 -24.79 9.83 16.27
CA LYS A 154 -24.08 8.57 15.96
C LYS A 154 -22.74 8.50 16.68
N ARG A 155 -22.18 7.31 16.74
CA ARG A 155 -20.79 7.08 17.19
C ARG A 155 -19.89 6.89 15.99
N ALA A 156 -18.65 7.40 16.08
CA ALA A 156 -17.60 7.18 15.11
C ALA A 156 -16.54 6.23 15.71
N ARG A 157 -16.06 5.28 14.91
CA ARG A 157 -14.90 4.46 15.25
C ARG A 157 -13.65 5.16 14.73
N VAL A 158 -12.68 5.38 15.60
CA VAL A 158 -11.49 6.19 15.27
C VAL A 158 -10.21 5.46 15.65
N MET A 159 -9.16 5.68 14.86
CA MET A 159 -7.82 5.13 15.05
C MET A 159 -6.81 6.27 14.88
N LEU A 160 -5.77 6.33 15.69
CA LEU A 160 -4.76 7.39 15.57
C LEU A 160 -3.63 6.95 14.63
N ARG A 161 -3.31 7.76 13.62
CA ARG A 161 -2.09 7.62 12.83
C ARG A 161 -0.89 8.21 13.56
N VAL A 162 0.15 7.38 13.75
CA VAL A 162 1.35 7.71 14.49
C VAL A 162 2.57 7.68 13.57
N THR A 163 3.36 8.74 13.63
CA THR A 163 4.68 8.80 13.01
C THR A 163 5.68 8.11 13.93
N SER A 164 6.07 6.90 13.55
CA SER A 164 6.91 6.03 14.39
C SER A 164 8.38 6.45 14.45
N GLY A 165 8.85 7.32 13.54
CA GLY A 165 10.27 7.68 13.40
C GLY A 165 11.12 6.56 12.76
N ILE A 166 10.50 5.56 12.13
CA ILE A 166 11.17 4.52 11.34
C ILE A 166 11.18 4.95 9.89
N HIS A 167 12.35 4.89 9.27
CA HIS A 167 12.53 5.22 7.85
C HIS A 167 12.63 3.94 7.03
N ALA A 168 11.79 3.81 6.01
CA ALA A 168 11.84 2.71 5.05
C ALA A 168 11.60 3.23 3.63
N GLY A 169 12.42 2.78 2.67
CA GLY A 169 12.34 3.16 1.26
C GLY A 169 13.38 4.22 0.85
N GLY A 170 13.85 4.13 -0.40
CA GLY A 170 14.99 4.90 -0.92
C GLY A 170 14.67 6.29 -1.47
N HIS A 171 13.42 6.76 -1.49
CA HIS A 171 13.05 8.06 -2.02
C HIS A 171 12.31 8.89 -0.99
N GLU A 172 12.70 10.15 -0.80
CA GLU A 172 12.15 11.08 0.21
C GLU A 172 10.61 11.17 0.17
N PHE A 173 10.03 11.25 -1.03
CA PHE A 173 8.56 11.33 -1.21
C PHE A 173 7.78 10.04 -0.92
N VAL A 174 8.43 8.91 -0.72
CA VAL A 174 7.78 7.63 -0.38
C VAL A 174 8.02 7.21 1.07
N SER A 175 8.90 7.91 1.80
CA SER A 175 9.10 7.73 3.25
C SER A 175 8.09 8.57 4.02
N THR A 176 7.23 7.94 4.83
CA THR A 176 6.07 8.60 5.47
C THR A 176 6.11 8.54 6.99
N ALA A 177 7.25 8.25 7.58
CA ALA A 177 7.37 8.07 9.03
C ALA A 177 8.49 8.88 9.69
N HIS A 178 9.11 9.84 8.97
CA HIS A 178 10.08 10.79 9.55
C HIS A 178 9.37 12.00 10.18
N GLU A 179 10.09 12.79 10.97
CA GLU A 179 9.50 13.90 11.74
C GLU A 179 8.98 15.05 10.87
N ASP A 180 9.68 15.38 9.78
CA ASP A 180 9.28 16.44 8.84
C ASP A 180 8.46 15.87 7.68
N GLN A 181 7.18 15.59 7.96
CA GLN A 181 6.23 15.10 6.96
C GLN A 181 4.79 15.44 7.34
N LYS A 182 3.89 15.42 6.36
CA LYS A 182 2.51 15.91 6.53
C LYS A 182 1.55 14.94 7.23
N PHE A 183 1.96 13.70 7.54
CA PHE A 183 1.06 12.66 8.01
C PHE A 183 1.33 12.26 9.45
N GLY A 184 0.25 12.09 10.23
CA GLY A 184 0.26 11.48 11.54
C GLY A 184 0.84 12.36 12.64
N VAL A 185 0.73 11.85 13.86
CA VAL A 185 1.20 12.49 15.07
C VAL A 185 2.47 11.79 15.55
N ALA A 186 3.50 12.57 15.90
CA ALA A 186 4.78 12.02 16.32
C ALA A 186 4.63 11.16 17.59
N LEU A 187 5.31 10.00 17.61
CA LEU A 187 5.36 9.10 18.76
C LEU A 187 6.08 9.76 19.94
N LEU A 188 7.20 10.43 19.67
CA LEU A 188 8.10 10.99 20.66
C LEU A 188 8.06 12.52 20.67
N PRO A 189 8.40 13.15 21.80
CA PRO A 189 8.57 14.59 21.84
C PRO A 189 9.80 15.05 21.02
N VAL A 190 9.77 16.28 20.57
CA VAL A 190 10.88 16.88 19.79
C VAL A 190 12.20 16.81 20.57
N GLY A 191 13.25 16.33 19.92
CA GLY A 191 14.59 16.20 20.51
C GLY A 191 14.76 14.98 21.43
N ALA A 192 13.79 14.09 21.51
CA ALA A 192 13.92 12.83 22.24
C ALA A 192 14.96 11.92 21.59
N ASP A 193 15.71 11.20 22.42
CA ASP A 193 16.68 10.21 21.96
C ASP A 193 15.98 8.89 21.61
N ALA A 194 15.65 8.71 20.33
CA ALA A 194 14.99 7.50 19.83
C ALA A 194 15.80 6.21 20.05
N SER A 195 17.11 6.28 20.33
CA SER A 195 17.94 5.10 20.61
C SER A 195 17.53 4.39 21.90
N LYS A 196 16.88 5.08 22.81
CA LYS A 196 16.31 4.50 24.04
C LYS A 196 15.20 3.48 23.77
N LEU A 197 14.59 3.51 22.57
CA LEU A 197 13.62 2.50 22.15
C LEU A 197 14.25 1.18 21.75
N ASN A 198 15.59 1.11 21.60
CA ASN A 198 16.30 -0.13 21.24
C ASN A 198 16.17 -1.21 22.35
N VAL A 199 15.79 -0.85 23.57
CA VAL A 199 15.41 -1.82 24.60
C VAL A 199 14.38 -2.84 24.11
N LEU A 200 13.55 -2.49 23.12
CA LEU A 200 12.57 -3.39 22.53
C LEU A 200 13.22 -4.51 21.68
N ASP A 201 14.43 -4.33 21.21
CA ASP A 201 15.19 -5.36 20.49
C ASP A 201 15.66 -6.44 21.47
N ASP A 202 16.22 -6.03 22.60
CA ASP A 202 16.68 -6.93 23.66
C ASP A 202 15.52 -7.72 24.28
N LEU A 203 14.34 -7.10 24.42
CA LEU A 203 13.14 -7.76 24.94
C LEU A 203 12.59 -8.83 24.00
N ALA A 204 12.75 -8.68 22.70
CA ALA A 204 12.28 -9.65 21.71
C ALA A 204 13.21 -10.88 21.61
N ASP A 205 14.50 -10.74 21.94
CA ASP A 205 15.50 -11.81 21.85
C ASP A 205 15.54 -12.72 23.07
N VAL A 206 14.83 -12.37 24.16
CA VAL A 206 14.74 -13.23 25.35
C VAL A 206 13.80 -14.40 25.06
N THR A 207 14.29 -15.45 24.43
CA THR A 207 13.64 -16.77 24.43
C THR A 207 13.68 -17.32 25.85
N PRO A 208 12.53 -17.61 26.51
CA PRO A 208 12.58 -18.24 27.83
C PRO A 208 13.22 -19.62 27.68
N ALA A 209 14.36 -19.83 28.30
CA ALA A 209 14.94 -21.15 28.45
C ALA A 209 13.93 -22.02 29.23
N GLY A 210 13.29 -22.95 28.54
CA GLY A 210 12.54 -24.05 29.12
C GLY A 210 11.14 -23.74 29.60
N SER A 211 10.16 -23.78 28.70
CA SER A 211 8.81 -24.20 29.07
C SER A 211 8.15 -24.97 27.91
N ASN A 212 8.33 -26.28 27.92
CA ASN A 212 7.38 -27.22 27.31
C ASN A 212 6.10 -27.21 28.16
N ALA A 213 5.30 -26.16 28.08
CA ALA A 213 3.95 -26.17 28.58
C ALA A 213 3.02 -26.39 27.38
N ARG A 214 2.60 -27.63 27.18
CA ARG A 214 1.44 -27.96 26.35
C ARG A 214 0.25 -27.19 26.91
N LEU A 215 -0.25 -26.22 26.16
CA LEU A 215 -1.56 -25.65 26.39
C LEU A 215 -2.58 -26.72 26.05
N GLY A 216 -3.39 -27.09 27.05
CA GLY A 216 -4.44 -28.09 26.94
C GLY A 216 -5.49 -27.62 25.91
N GLU A 217 -5.88 -28.54 25.05
CA GLU A 217 -7.01 -28.45 24.16
C GLU A 217 -8.28 -28.20 25.01
N SER A 218 -8.93 -27.05 24.83
CA SER A 218 -10.31 -26.85 25.24
C SER A 218 -11.13 -26.61 23.98
N GLU A 219 -11.99 -27.55 23.66
CA GLU A 219 -13.02 -27.46 22.63
C GLU A 219 -13.89 -26.22 22.89
N ALA A 220 -13.84 -25.25 22.00
CA ALA A 220 -14.74 -24.11 21.97
C ALA A 220 -15.84 -24.35 20.93
N THR A 221 -17.06 -24.47 21.42
CA THR A 221 -18.29 -24.49 20.62
C THR A 221 -18.52 -23.15 19.92
N PRO A 222 -18.94 -23.12 18.63
CA PRO A 222 -19.22 -21.87 17.94
C PRO A 222 -20.56 -21.29 18.42
N GLY A 223 -20.55 -20.10 19.02
CA GLY A 223 -21.80 -19.38 19.28
C GLY A 223 -21.87 -18.49 20.52
N GLU A 224 -20.77 -18.10 21.13
CA GLU A 224 -20.82 -17.08 22.17
C GLU A 224 -19.96 -15.86 21.82
N SER A 225 -20.65 -14.70 21.80
CA SER A 225 -20.10 -13.37 21.60
C SER A 225 -18.86 -13.12 22.47
N ALA A 226 -17.86 -12.47 21.88
CA ALA A 226 -16.57 -12.14 22.49
C ALA A 226 -16.70 -11.06 23.59
N GLU A 227 -17.42 -11.36 24.67
CA GLU A 227 -17.39 -10.68 25.96
C GLU A 227 -16.79 -11.60 27.01
N ARG A 228 -15.63 -12.19 26.76
CA ARG A 228 -14.78 -12.67 27.83
C ARG A 228 -13.74 -11.60 28.11
N GLN A 229 -14.07 -10.76 29.08
CA GLN A 229 -13.14 -9.99 29.87
C GLN A 229 -12.09 -10.97 30.42
N LEU A 230 -10.94 -11.07 29.72
CA LEU A 230 -9.79 -11.78 30.24
C LEU A 230 -9.28 -11.00 31.45
N GLN A 231 -9.69 -11.44 32.65
CA GLN A 231 -9.07 -11.03 33.91
C GLN A 231 -7.64 -11.56 33.90
N TYR A 232 -6.71 -10.77 33.42
CA TYR A 232 -5.31 -10.97 33.73
C TYR A 232 -5.06 -10.34 35.11
N ASP A 233 -4.60 -11.14 36.05
CA ASP A 233 -3.98 -10.65 37.28
C ASP A 233 -2.71 -9.86 36.89
N ILE A 234 -2.90 -8.60 36.51
CA ILE A 234 -1.82 -7.68 36.27
C ILE A 234 -1.39 -7.19 37.66
N LYS A 235 -0.39 -7.84 38.24
CA LYS A 235 0.39 -7.21 39.27
C LYS A 235 0.96 -5.93 38.67
N TYR A 236 0.47 -4.78 39.14
CA TYR A 236 1.13 -3.49 38.89
C TYR A 236 2.56 -3.62 39.39
N PRO A 237 3.57 -3.60 38.50
CA PRO A 237 4.91 -3.52 38.97
C PRO A 237 5.16 -2.04 39.20
N TYR A 238 5.44 -1.66 40.34
CA TYR A 238 6.31 -0.58 40.72
C TYR A 238 5.89 0.02 42.08
N ASP A 239 5.88 -0.87 43.08
CA ASP A 239 6.39 -0.41 44.37
C ASP A 239 7.92 -0.53 44.30
N MET A 240 8.57 0.55 43.92
CA MET A 240 10.02 0.67 43.70
C MET A 240 10.84 0.56 45.01
N SER A 241 10.24 0.18 46.12
CA SER A 241 10.89 0.30 47.43
C SER A 241 11.68 -0.93 47.89
N HIS A 242 11.54 -2.13 47.29
CA HIS A 242 12.14 -3.34 47.88
C HIS A 242 12.68 -4.45 46.96
N GLU A 243 12.68 -4.30 45.62
CA GLU A 243 13.34 -5.27 44.72
C GLU A 243 14.43 -4.61 43.88
N LYS A 244 15.52 -5.34 43.60
CA LYS A 244 16.54 -4.90 42.64
C LYS A 244 15.91 -4.89 41.25
N VAL A 245 15.43 -3.72 40.82
CA VAL A 245 14.92 -3.49 39.46
C VAL A 245 16.05 -3.83 38.48
N SER A 246 15.78 -4.69 37.49
CA SER A 246 16.78 -5.02 36.47
C SER A 246 17.11 -3.82 35.61
N GLU A 247 18.28 -3.83 34.96
CA GLU A 247 18.65 -2.75 34.03
C GLU A 247 17.64 -2.65 32.88
N GLY A 248 17.19 -3.78 32.33
CA GLY A 248 16.17 -3.81 31.29
C GLY A 248 14.82 -3.19 31.72
N ASP A 249 14.39 -3.42 32.97
CA ASP A 249 13.15 -2.81 33.48
C ASP A 249 13.29 -1.29 33.61
N ARG A 250 14.46 -0.79 34.01
CA ARG A 250 14.73 0.65 34.05
C ARG A 250 14.70 1.28 32.67
N GLN A 251 15.36 0.66 31.70
CA GLN A 251 15.38 1.13 30.32
C GLN A 251 13.97 1.11 29.71
N LEU A 252 13.19 0.07 29.98
CA LEU A 252 11.80 0.02 29.54
C LEU A 252 10.95 1.13 30.18
N ALA A 253 11.12 1.40 31.46
CA ALA A 253 10.41 2.49 32.14
C ALA A 253 10.79 3.87 31.59
N GLU A 254 12.07 4.10 31.25
CA GLU A 254 12.52 5.32 30.58
C GLU A 254 11.89 5.45 29.18
N ALA A 255 11.88 4.40 28.39
CA ALA A 255 11.25 4.37 27.07
C ALA A 255 9.74 4.67 27.16
N MET A 256 9.04 4.06 28.13
CA MET A 256 7.62 4.33 28.37
C MET A 256 7.37 5.77 28.81
N THR A 257 8.22 6.35 29.65
CA THR A 257 8.12 7.75 30.07
C THR A 257 8.27 8.68 28.87
N MET A 258 9.25 8.42 28.01
CA MET A 258 9.47 9.21 26.81
C MET A 258 8.28 9.14 25.84
N VAL A 259 7.65 7.95 25.68
CA VAL A 259 6.42 7.79 24.89
C VAL A 259 5.23 8.49 25.55
N ALA A 260 5.16 8.48 26.89
CA ALA A 260 4.11 9.15 27.65
C ALA A 260 4.13 10.68 27.50
N ASP A 261 5.31 11.25 27.31
CA ASP A 261 5.51 12.68 27.06
C ASP A 261 5.32 13.04 25.58
N GLY A 262 5.12 12.05 24.70
CA GLY A 262 4.96 12.23 23.26
C GLY A 262 3.59 12.75 22.83
N PRO A 263 3.52 13.48 21.70
CA PRO A 263 2.26 14.02 21.17
C PRO A 263 1.21 12.93 20.89
N ALA A 264 1.61 11.75 20.43
CA ALA A 264 0.67 10.66 20.11
C ALA A 264 -0.15 10.24 21.34
N LEU A 265 0.48 10.12 22.52
CA LEU A 265 -0.24 9.78 23.74
C LEU A 265 -1.24 10.88 24.14
N ALA A 266 -0.88 12.14 23.96
CA ALA A 266 -1.78 13.27 24.25
C ALA A 266 -3.04 13.22 23.37
N VAL A 267 -2.89 12.90 22.08
CA VAL A 267 -4.03 12.76 21.16
C VAL A 267 -4.88 11.52 21.48
N LEU A 268 -4.28 10.38 21.85
CA LEU A 268 -5.02 9.22 22.32
C LEU A 268 -5.90 9.56 23.52
N LYS A 269 -5.37 10.32 24.49
CA LYS A 269 -6.13 10.81 25.65
C LYS A 269 -7.26 11.75 25.22
N GLU A 270 -7.03 12.61 24.23
CA GLU A 270 -8.06 13.50 23.72
C GLU A 270 -9.19 12.70 23.05
N ILE A 271 -8.88 11.71 22.21
CA ILE A 271 -9.89 10.81 21.65
C ILE A 271 -10.68 10.11 22.77
N TYR A 272 -9.99 9.61 23.79
CA TYR A 272 -10.61 8.89 24.90
C TYR A 272 -11.54 9.79 25.75
N ARG A 273 -11.28 11.10 25.86
CA ARG A 273 -12.19 12.05 26.51
C ARG A 273 -13.55 12.14 25.82
N HIS A 274 -13.62 11.85 24.52
CA HIS A 274 -14.85 11.86 23.72
C HIS A 274 -15.48 10.45 23.58
N GLN A 275 -15.19 9.52 24.50
CA GLN A 275 -15.67 8.13 24.42
C GLN A 275 -17.19 7.98 24.42
N ASP A 276 -17.94 9.04 24.75
CA ASP A 276 -19.39 9.12 24.60
C ASP A 276 -19.84 8.98 23.14
N VAL A 277 -19.05 9.50 22.18
CA VAL A 277 -19.35 9.50 20.73
C VAL A 277 -18.22 8.95 19.85
N LEU A 278 -17.01 8.79 20.40
CA LEU A 278 -15.88 8.17 19.70
C LEU A 278 -15.54 6.82 20.31
N GLU A 279 -15.42 5.81 19.49
CA GLU A 279 -14.86 4.50 19.86
C GLU A 279 -13.41 4.44 19.39
N LEU A 280 -12.46 4.53 20.32
CA LEU A 280 -11.04 4.41 20.03
C LEU A 280 -10.69 2.95 19.75
N VAL A 281 -10.44 2.59 18.48
CA VAL A 281 -10.21 1.20 18.08
C VAL A 281 -8.74 0.83 17.97
N GLY A 282 -7.80 1.78 17.90
CA GLY A 282 -6.38 1.41 17.82
C GLY A 282 -5.45 2.52 17.37
N VAL A 283 -4.24 2.11 16.97
CA VAL A 283 -3.21 2.96 16.38
C VAL A 283 -2.77 2.42 15.04
N HIS A 284 -2.38 3.32 14.16
CA HIS A 284 -1.92 3.06 12.80
C HIS A 284 -0.53 3.65 12.58
N SER A 285 0.31 2.97 11.83
CA SER A 285 1.58 3.52 11.34
C SER A 285 1.84 3.05 9.91
N HIS A 286 2.20 3.98 9.03
CA HIS A 286 2.62 3.67 7.67
C HIS A 286 4.02 4.24 7.45
N ILE A 287 4.99 3.38 7.13
CA ILE A 287 6.42 3.69 7.22
C ILE A 287 7.09 3.94 5.87
N GLY A 288 6.37 3.75 4.77
CA GLY A 288 6.94 3.98 3.44
C GLY A 288 6.32 3.12 2.35
N SER A 289 7.03 3.02 1.24
CA SER A 289 6.55 2.32 0.05
C SER A 289 7.68 1.53 -0.60
N ASN A 290 7.34 0.39 -1.22
CA ASN A 290 8.27 -0.51 -1.90
C ASN A 290 9.35 -1.07 -0.95
N ILE A 291 8.91 -1.59 0.19
CA ILE A 291 9.74 -2.17 1.25
C ILE A 291 9.90 -3.67 0.96
N HIS A 292 11.13 -4.15 0.90
CA HIS A 292 11.46 -5.50 0.40
C HIS A 292 11.50 -6.58 1.48
N ASP A 293 11.68 -6.18 2.75
CA ASP A 293 11.74 -7.09 3.90
C ASP A 293 10.93 -6.56 5.09
N ALA A 294 10.80 -7.37 6.13
CA ALA A 294 10.02 -7.03 7.31
C ALA A 294 10.75 -6.14 8.33
N ASP A 295 12.03 -5.85 8.18
CA ASP A 295 12.83 -5.24 9.26
C ASP A 295 12.26 -3.89 9.72
N ALA A 296 11.93 -3.00 8.78
CA ALA A 296 11.33 -1.72 9.11
C ALA A 296 9.91 -1.86 9.70
N PHE A 297 9.12 -2.83 9.20
CA PHE A 297 7.80 -3.12 9.77
C PHE A 297 7.90 -3.64 11.19
N ILE A 298 8.89 -4.51 11.49
CA ILE A 298 9.17 -5.04 12.82
C ILE A 298 9.50 -3.91 13.78
N GLN A 299 10.38 -2.97 13.39
CA GLN A 299 10.75 -1.84 14.22
C GLN A 299 9.55 -0.92 14.49
N ALA A 300 8.75 -0.62 13.47
CA ALA A 300 7.53 0.17 13.65
C ALA A 300 6.52 -0.54 14.56
N ALA A 301 6.31 -1.82 14.36
CA ALA A 301 5.40 -2.63 15.18
C ALA A 301 5.83 -2.63 16.65
N LYS A 302 7.11 -2.83 16.96
CA LYS A 302 7.64 -2.76 18.34
C LYS A 302 7.30 -1.41 18.99
N ARG A 303 7.49 -0.30 18.28
CA ARG A 303 7.15 1.05 18.78
C ARG A 303 5.65 1.23 19.00
N MET A 304 4.79 0.70 18.13
CA MET A 304 3.34 0.72 18.31
C MET A 304 2.89 -0.14 19.51
N MET A 305 3.53 -1.29 19.74
CA MET A 305 3.26 -2.11 20.92
C MET A 305 3.68 -1.40 22.22
N LEU A 306 4.78 -0.66 22.20
CA LEU A 306 5.19 0.16 23.36
C LEU A 306 4.19 1.30 23.62
N LEU A 307 3.73 2.01 22.60
CA LEU A 307 2.68 3.02 22.74
C LEU A 307 1.40 2.42 23.35
N ARG A 308 1.01 1.25 22.85
CA ARG A 308 -0.14 0.51 23.37
C ARG A 308 0.03 0.15 24.86
N LYS A 309 1.21 -0.33 25.27
CA LYS A 309 1.56 -0.60 26.68
C LYS A 309 1.54 0.66 27.51
N THR A 310 2.12 1.75 27.00
CA THR A 310 2.19 3.05 27.72
C THR A 310 0.79 3.61 27.95
N PHE A 311 -0.08 3.60 26.93
CA PHE A 311 -1.46 4.06 27.07
C PHE A 311 -2.27 3.22 28.04
N TYR A 312 -2.06 1.89 28.04
CA TYR A 312 -2.66 1.02 29.06
C TYR A 312 -2.18 1.38 30.48
N ALA A 313 -0.89 1.64 30.65
CA ALA A 313 -0.33 1.98 31.96
C ALA A 313 -0.80 3.35 32.49
N THR A 314 -1.06 4.31 31.59
CA THR A 314 -1.48 5.67 32.00
C THR A 314 -2.99 5.84 32.12
N ASP A 315 -3.77 5.16 31.30
CA ASP A 315 -5.21 5.40 31.15
C ASP A 315 -6.07 4.14 31.34
N ALA A 316 -5.48 3.01 31.67
CA ALA A 316 -6.12 1.71 31.87
C ALA A 316 -6.99 1.23 30.69
N TYR A 317 -6.66 1.69 29.47
CA TYR A 317 -7.37 1.33 28.26
C TYR A 317 -6.46 0.52 27.32
N THR A 318 -6.90 -0.68 26.96
CA THR A 318 -6.18 -1.54 26.02
C THR A 318 -6.65 -1.24 24.60
N LEU A 319 -5.78 -0.63 23.78
CA LEU A 319 -6.06 -0.42 22.36
C LEU A 319 -6.26 -1.76 21.64
N PRO A 320 -7.44 -2.01 21.03
CA PRO A 320 -7.76 -3.32 20.47
C PRO A 320 -6.95 -3.69 19.22
N GLU A 321 -6.57 -2.72 18.41
CA GLU A 321 -6.02 -2.93 17.07
C GLU A 321 -4.72 -2.15 16.86
N VAL A 322 -3.80 -2.75 16.11
CA VAL A 322 -2.59 -2.09 15.58
C VAL A 322 -2.55 -2.31 14.08
N ASP A 323 -2.62 -1.20 13.33
CA ASP A 323 -2.51 -1.20 11.87
C ASP A 323 -1.07 -0.86 11.46
N LEU A 324 -0.44 -1.76 10.72
CA LEU A 324 0.95 -1.66 10.30
C LEU A 324 1.09 -1.02 8.91
N GLY A 325 -0.03 -0.63 8.31
CA GLY A 325 -0.05 0.08 7.03
C GLY A 325 0.29 -0.80 5.83
N GLY A 326 0.63 -0.12 4.76
CA GLY A 326 1.06 -0.71 3.49
C GLY A 326 2.56 -0.51 3.24
N GLY A 327 2.96 -0.75 1.98
CA GLY A 327 4.35 -0.54 1.57
C GLY A 327 5.02 -1.79 0.98
N TYR A 328 4.33 -2.91 0.91
CA TYR A 328 4.84 -4.21 0.43
C TYR A 328 5.31 -4.09 -1.03
N SER A 329 6.57 -4.51 -1.29
CA SER A 329 7.22 -4.33 -2.58
C SER A 329 6.74 -5.30 -3.64
N VAL A 330 6.95 -4.88 -4.89
CA VAL A 330 6.89 -5.72 -6.09
C VAL A 330 8.08 -5.40 -6.97
N ALA A 331 8.54 -6.36 -7.76
CA ALA A 331 9.52 -6.14 -8.80
C ALA A 331 8.88 -5.38 -9.96
N TYR A 332 9.59 -4.39 -10.52
CA TYR A 332 9.20 -3.63 -11.71
C TYR A 332 9.96 -4.05 -12.96
N THR A 333 11.12 -4.68 -12.76
CA THR A 333 11.98 -5.20 -13.81
C THR A 333 12.40 -6.65 -13.49
N ASP A 334 12.85 -7.39 -14.50
CA ASP A 334 13.25 -8.81 -14.34
C ASP A 334 14.45 -9.02 -13.38
N GLY A 335 15.18 -7.96 -13.04
CA GLY A 335 16.34 -8.01 -12.14
C GLY A 335 16.04 -7.59 -10.70
N GLU A 336 14.80 -7.24 -10.38
CA GLU A 336 14.39 -6.81 -9.04
C GLU A 336 13.73 -7.95 -8.27
N ASP A 337 13.91 -7.91 -6.95
CA ASP A 337 13.20 -8.80 -6.03
C ASP A 337 11.86 -8.19 -5.60
N SER A 338 10.86 -9.03 -5.40
CA SER A 338 9.65 -8.70 -4.66
C SER A 338 9.72 -9.29 -3.27
N MET A 339 9.01 -8.71 -2.31
CA MET A 339 8.89 -9.26 -0.97
C MET A 339 8.32 -10.68 -1.02
N ASP A 340 9.01 -11.64 -0.40
CA ASP A 340 8.43 -12.95 -0.09
C ASP A 340 7.42 -12.78 1.05
N LEU A 341 6.16 -12.63 0.66
CA LEU A 341 5.08 -12.28 1.57
C LEU A 341 4.92 -13.26 2.74
N ASP A 342 4.99 -14.56 2.46
CA ASP A 342 4.76 -15.59 3.50
C ASP A 342 5.90 -15.60 4.52
N THR A 343 7.14 -15.54 4.06
CA THR A 343 8.34 -15.48 4.92
C THR A 343 8.36 -14.19 5.75
N GLU A 344 8.12 -13.05 5.13
CA GLU A 344 8.25 -11.76 5.80
C GLU A 344 7.10 -11.49 6.78
N LEU A 345 5.87 -11.93 6.48
CA LEU A 345 4.77 -11.87 7.44
C LEU A 345 4.98 -12.82 8.62
N ALA A 346 5.60 -13.97 8.43
CA ALA A 346 5.95 -14.88 9.54
C ALA A 346 6.98 -14.23 10.47
N ARG A 347 8.05 -13.64 9.93
CA ARG A 347 9.06 -12.89 10.71
C ARG A 347 8.41 -11.76 11.53
N LEU A 348 7.52 -10.99 10.89
CA LEU A 348 6.80 -9.91 11.55
C LEU A 348 5.89 -10.43 12.68
N ALA A 349 5.18 -11.53 12.46
CA ALA A 349 4.31 -12.15 13.46
C ALA A 349 5.10 -12.67 14.67
N ASP A 350 6.24 -13.30 14.45
CA ASP A 350 7.14 -13.75 15.51
C ASP A 350 7.61 -12.57 16.38
N ALA A 351 8.07 -11.49 15.74
CA ALA A 351 8.52 -10.30 16.45
C ALA A 351 7.41 -9.60 17.25
N VAL A 352 6.22 -9.44 16.65
CA VAL A 352 5.04 -8.88 17.33
C VAL A 352 4.62 -9.73 18.51
N THR A 353 4.60 -11.04 18.36
CA THR A 353 4.25 -11.98 19.43
C THR A 353 5.25 -11.91 20.57
N ALA A 354 6.56 -11.89 20.26
CA ALA A 354 7.63 -11.80 21.24
C ALA A 354 7.55 -10.50 22.05
N VAL A 355 7.43 -9.35 21.39
CA VAL A 355 7.37 -8.06 22.08
C VAL A 355 6.10 -7.90 22.90
N ASN A 356 4.93 -8.35 22.41
CA ASN A 356 3.69 -8.32 23.19
C ASN A 356 3.78 -9.17 24.47
N ARG A 357 4.38 -10.36 24.37
CA ARG A 357 4.62 -11.24 25.53
C ARG A 357 5.55 -10.56 26.53
N ALA A 358 6.66 -9.99 26.07
CA ALA A 358 7.61 -9.29 26.93
C ALA A 358 6.99 -8.07 27.64
N LEU A 359 6.10 -7.35 26.96
CA LEU A 359 5.35 -6.24 27.54
C LEU A 359 4.16 -6.66 28.41
N GLY A 360 3.86 -7.95 28.53
CA GLY A 360 2.70 -8.46 29.28
C GLY A 360 1.36 -7.95 28.74
N MET A 361 1.23 -7.81 27.41
CA MET A 361 0.04 -7.29 26.76
C MET A 361 -0.68 -8.40 25.98
N PRO A 362 -2.03 -8.39 25.94
CA PRO A 362 -2.79 -9.30 25.07
C PRO A 362 -2.51 -9.00 23.61
N ALA A 363 -2.59 -10.02 22.74
CA ALA A 363 -2.43 -9.85 21.31
C ALA A 363 -3.48 -8.88 20.75
N PRO A 364 -3.09 -7.83 20.00
CA PRO A 364 -4.05 -6.96 19.32
C PRO A 364 -4.55 -7.61 18.04
N VAL A 365 -5.63 -7.11 17.47
CA VAL A 365 -5.95 -7.28 16.06
C VAL A 365 -4.82 -6.61 15.27
N ILE A 366 -4.31 -7.29 14.23
CA ILE A 366 -3.27 -6.75 13.35
C ILE A 366 -3.87 -6.44 11.98
N SER A 367 -3.63 -5.22 11.51
CA SER A 367 -4.14 -4.75 10.22
C SER A 367 -3.02 -4.40 9.25
N PHE A 368 -3.31 -4.54 7.95
CA PHE A 368 -2.40 -4.34 6.84
C PHE A 368 -3.11 -3.60 5.69
N GLU A 369 -2.37 -2.79 4.93
CA GLU A 369 -2.92 -1.96 3.86
C GLU A 369 -2.21 -2.17 2.50
N PRO A 370 -2.18 -3.40 1.94
CA PRO A 370 -1.56 -3.62 0.63
C PRO A 370 -2.36 -2.94 -0.48
N GLY A 371 -1.70 -2.07 -1.26
CA GLY A 371 -2.24 -1.52 -2.49
C GLY A 371 -1.43 -2.00 -3.69
N ARG A 372 -0.17 -1.53 -3.77
CA ARG A 372 0.77 -1.88 -4.83
C ARG A 372 0.92 -3.38 -5.01
N TRP A 373 1.17 -4.12 -3.93
CA TRP A 373 1.38 -5.56 -3.98
C TRP A 373 0.19 -6.30 -4.60
N THR A 374 -1.03 -5.80 -4.35
CA THR A 374 -2.27 -6.43 -4.83
C THR A 374 -2.50 -6.21 -6.32
N VAL A 375 -2.26 -5.00 -6.85
CA VAL A 375 -2.69 -4.69 -8.22
C VAL A 375 -1.56 -4.29 -9.19
N ALA A 376 -0.36 -3.93 -8.73
CA ALA A 376 0.67 -3.49 -9.66
C ALA A 376 1.07 -4.55 -10.69
N PRO A 377 1.38 -5.81 -10.29
CA PRO A 377 1.77 -6.84 -11.24
C PRO A 377 0.62 -7.33 -12.12
N THR A 378 -0.64 -7.08 -11.73
CA THR A 378 -1.81 -7.53 -12.49
C THR A 378 -2.14 -6.64 -13.69
N GLY A 379 -1.40 -5.54 -13.87
CA GLY A 379 -1.67 -4.55 -14.89
C GLY A 379 -0.53 -4.37 -15.88
N VAL A 380 -0.91 -4.19 -17.14
CA VAL A 380 -0.02 -3.89 -18.26
C VAL A 380 -0.58 -2.69 -19.02
N THR A 381 0.29 -1.77 -19.45
CA THR A 381 -0.12 -0.72 -20.39
C THR A 381 0.37 -1.08 -21.79
N LEU A 382 -0.54 -1.07 -22.74
CA LEU A 382 -0.28 -1.32 -24.15
C LEU A 382 -0.22 -0.01 -24.91
N TYR A 383 0.79 0.13 -25.76
CA TYR A 383 1.05 1.31 -26.57
C TYR A 383 1.31 0.96 -28.03
N ARG A 384 0.96 1.84 -28.96
CA ARG A 384 1.42 1.77 -30.35
C ARG A 384 2.71 2.55 -30.53
N VAL A 385 3.68 1.91 -31.15
CA VAL A 385 4.93 2.57 -31.56
C VAL A 385 4.66 3.54 -32.71
N GLY A 386 5.06 4.77 -32.51
CA GLY A 386 5.06 5.84 -33.52
C GLY A 386 6.40 5.98 -34.20
N THR A 387 7.22 6.92 -33.74
CA THR A 387 8.54 7.21 -34.29
C THR A 387 9.62 6.35 -33.65
N VAL A 388 10.47 5.74 -34.45
CA VAL A 388 11.71 5.07 -34.00
C VAL A 388 12.89 5.88 -34.50
N LYS A 389 13.67 6.49 -33.59
CA LYS A 389 14.72 7.47 -33.92
C LYS A 389 16.06 7.07 -33.31
N PRO A 390 17.02 6.59 -34.10
CA PRO A 390 18.39 6.40 -33.62
C PRO A 390 19.07 7.77 -33.40
N VAL A 391 19.81 7.87 -32.31
CA VAL A 391 20.58 9.07 -31.93
C VAL A 391 22.01 8.65 -31.62
N GLN A 392 22.96 9.25 -32.29
CA GLN A 392 24.38 9.09 -32.00
C GLN A 392 24.74 9.86 -30.72
N LEU A 393 25.44 9.22 -29.81
CA LEU A 393 25.83 9.79 -28.52
C LEU A 393 27.32 10.11 -28.52
N ALA A 394 27.69 11.13 -27.75
CA ALA A 394 29.09 11.42 -27.47
C ALA A 394 29.75 10.24 -26.75
N GLY A 395 31.04 9.99 -27.02
CA GLY A 395 31.78 8.83 -26.49
C GLY A 395 31.93 8.76 -24.95
N THR A 396 31.34 9.69 -24.21
CA THR A 396 31.25 9.71 -22.74
C THR A 396 29.94 9.14 -22.21
N ALA A 397 28.96 8.83 -23.07
CA ALA A 397 27.68 8.27 -22.67
C ALA A 397 27.84 6.82 -22.16
N LYS A 398 27.10 6.47 -21.11
CA LYS A 398 27.11 5.13 -20.53
C LYS A 398 25.67 4.62 -20.35
N ASP A 399 25.51 3.30 -20.39
CA ASP A 399 24.28 2.63 -19.98
C ASP A 399 24.22 2.51 -18.44
N LYS A 400 23.12 1.97 -17.92
CA LYS A 400 22.94 1.74 -16.46
C LYS A 400 24.00 0.82 -15.86
N ALA A 401 24.56 -0.09 -16.64
CA ALA A 401 25.65 -0.99 -16.21
C ALA A 401 27.04 -0.31 -16.27
N GLY A 402 27.11 0.96 -16.73
CA GLY A 402 28.35 1.72 -16.85
C GLY A 402 29.13 1.46 -18.14
N ASN A 403 28.61 0.70 -19.10
CA ASN A 403 29.26 0.42 -20.38
C ASN A 403 29.14 1.63 -21.33
N PRO A 404 30.17 1.92 -22.13
CA PRO A 404 30.10 2.97 -23.15
C PRO A 404 28.98 2.72 -24.17
N VAL A 405 28.23 3.76 -24.49
CA VAL A 405 27.13 3.72 -25.45
C VAL A 405 27.35 4.79 -26.52
N THR A 406 27.38 4.38 -27.77
CA THR A 406 27.55 5.29 -28.94
C THR A 406 26.24 5.59 -29.65
N GLU A 407 25.21 4.78 -29.44
CA GLU A 407 23.89 4.97 -30.05
C GLU A 407 22.80 4.63 -29.01
N ARG A 408 21.73 5.42 -29.01
CA ARG A 408 20.47 5.10 -28.31
C ARG A 408 19.32 5.29 -29.29
N VAL A 409 18.36 4.35 -29.25
CA VAL A 409 17.14 4.45 -30.07
C VAL A 409 16.01 4.98 -29.22
N TYR A 410 15.45 6.12 -29.59
CA TYR A 410 14.22 6.65 -28.98
C TYR A 410 13.02 6.01 -29.68
N VAL A 411 12.18 5.34 -28.90
CA VAL A 411 10.96 4.70 -29.37
C VAL A 411 9.79 5.49 -28.79
N SER A 412 9.17 6.31 -29.63
CA SER A 412 8.01 7.11 -29.22
C SER A 412 6.73 6.29 -29.32
N VAL A 413 5.85 6.45 -28.33
CA VAL A 413 4.55 5.78 -28.28
C VAL A 413 3.42 6.80 -28.21
N ASP A 414 2.20 6.33 -28.40
CA ASP A 414 0.96 7.13 -28.41
C ASP A 414 0.39 7.47 -27.01
N GLY A 415 1.16 7.17 -25.96
CA GLY A 415 0.91 7.60 -24.57
C GLY A 415 2.06 8.44 -24.03
N GLY A 416 2.25 8.47 -22.73
CA GLY A 416 3.33 9.20 -22.11
C GLY A 416 3.16 9.44 -20.62
N MET A 417 3.81 10.48 -20.09
CA MET A 417 3.73 10.84 -18.68
C MET A 417 2.30 11.17 -18.21
N SER A 418 1.38 11.46 -19.11
CA SER A 418 -0.03 11.67 -18.76
C SER A 418 -0.76 10.39 -18.35
N ASP A 419 -0.28 9.22 -18.74
CA ASP A 419 -0.83 7.92 -18.36
C ASP A 419 0.11 7.10 -17.47
N ASN A 420 1.42 7.42 -17.43
CA ASN A 420 2.39 6.87 -16.49
C ASN A 420 3.38 7.94 -16.03
N ILE A 421 3.00 8.72 -15.02
CA ILE A 421 3.82 9.82 -14.46
C ILE A 421 5.00 9.31 -13.61
N ARG A 422 4.99 8.04 -13.17
CA ARG A 422 5.90 7.55 -12.13
C ARG A 422 7.39 7.61 -12.50
N PRO A 423 7.82 7.35 -13.74
CA PRO A 423 9.22 7.58 -14.10
C PRO A 423 9.66 9.03 -13.93
N ALA A 424 8.83 9.98 -14.36
CA ALA A 424 9.14 11.41 -14.22
C ALA A 424 9.09 11.92 -12.78
N LEU A 425 8.12 11.45 -11.99
CA LEU A 425 7.88 11.94 -10.62
C LEU A 425 8.77 11.27 -9.58
N TYR A 426 8.99 9.97 -9.71
CA TYR A 426 9.68 9.15 -8.70
C TYR A 426 10.95 8.48 -9.21
N GLY A 427 11.34 8.69 -10.46
CA GLY A 427 12.46 7.96 -11.07
C GLY A 427 12.22 6.45 -11.15
N SER A 428 10.96 6.02 -11.14
CA SER A 428 10.62 4.59 -11.16
C SER A 428 11.06 3.94 -12.45
N ASP A 429 11.72 2.80 -12.35
CA ASP A 429 12.10 2.00 -13.49
C ASP A 429 10.96 1.10 -13.96
N TYR A 430 10.88 0.91 -15.25
CA TYR A 430 10.00 -0.02 -15.94
C TYR A 430 10.76 -0.74 -17.03
N THR A 431 10.18 -1.81 -17.56
CA THR A 431 10.64 -2.49 -18.77
C THR A 431 9.55 -2.51 -19.84
N ALA A 432 9.90 -2.90 -21.06
CA ALA A 432 8.95 -3.05 -22.15
C ALA A 432 9.34 -4.21 -23.05
N LYS A 433 8.34 -4.80 -23.72
CA LYS A 433 8.53 -5.84 -24.76
C LYS A 433 7.65 -5.53 -25.97
N ILE A 434 8.10 -5.93 -27.17
CA ILE A 434 7.21 -6.02 -28.34
C ILE A 434 6.17 -7.10 -28.05
N ALA A 435 4.90 -6.79 -28.27
CA ALA A 435 3.80 -7.62 -27.84
C ALA A 435 2.96 -8.23 -28.98
N ASN A 436 3.16 -7.77 -30.23
CA ASN A 436 2.35 -8.21 -31.36
C ASN A 436 3.09 -9.10 -32.36
N ARG A 437 4.32 -9.46 -32.08
CA ARG A 437 5.13 -10.36 -32.91
C ARG A 437 6.41 -10.79 -32.20
N GLU A 438 7.05 -11.81 -32.72
CA GLU A 438 8.45 -12.08 -32.39
C GLU A 438 9.35 -11.02 -33.03
N GLY A 439 10.26 -10.46 -32.26
CA GLY A 439 11.27 -9.53 -32.77
C GLY A 439 12.58 -10.24 -33.12
N SER A 440 13.51 -9.54 -33.80
CA SER A 440 14.84 -10.06 -34.08
C SER A 440 15.60 -10.42 -32.81
N SER A 441 16.49 -11.41 -32.89
CA SER A 441 17.37 -11.80 -31.80
C SER A 441 18.44 -10.74 -31.47
N GLU A 442 18.80 -9.89 -32.45
CA GLU A 442 19.64 -8.72 -32.22
C GLU A 442 18.85 -7.66 -31.48
N THR A 443 19.46 -7.00 -30.49
CA THR A 443 18.80 -5.96 -29.70
C THR A 443 19.56 -4.65 -29.74
N LYS A 444 18.84 -3.54 -29.58
CA LYS A 444 19.39 -2.19 -29.44
C LYS A 444 19.04 -1.60 -28.08
N LEU A 445 19.90 -0.70 -27.59
CA LEU A 445 19.60 0.08 -26.40
C LEU A 445 18.57 1.14 -26.73
N CYS A 446 17.41 1.04 -26.15
CA CYS A 446 16.27 1.90 -26.40
C CYS A 446 15.89 2.72 -25.17
N ARG A 447 15.21 3.83 -25.44
CA ARG A 447 14.45 4.61 -24.47
C ARG A 447 13.03 4.75 -25.01
N VAL A 448 12.04 4.31 -24.20
CA VAL A 448 10.63 4.48 -24.57
C VAL A 448 10.17 5.84 -24.06
N VAL A 449 9.68 6.68 -24.95
CA VAL A 449 9.26 8.06 -24.67
C VAL A 449 7.83 8.29 -25.14
N GLY A 450 7.16 9.22 -24.48
CA GLY A 450 5.79 9.58 -24.83
C GLY A 450 5.69 10.61 -25.94
N MET A 451 4.47 11.12 -26.12
CA MET A 451 4.11 12.07 -27.18
C MET A 451 4.11 13.52 -26.72
N HIS A 452 4.37 13.80 -25.44
CA HIS A 452 4.28 15.14 -24.88
C HIS A 452 5.49 16.02 -25.27
N CYS A 453 5.23 17.33 -25.41
CA CYS A 453 6.29 18.33 -25.63
C CYS A 453 7.05 18.65 -24.34
N GLU A 454 7.60 17.61 -23.70
CA GLU A 454 8.31 17.64 -22.43
C GLU A 454 9.49 16.65 -22.48
N SER A 455 10.70 17.13 -22.16
CA SER A 455 11.90 16.29 -22.18
C SER A 455 11.91 15.17 -21.14
N GLY A 456 11.16 15.34 -20.04
CA GLY A 456 10.94 14.34 -19.00
C GLY A 456 9.87 13.30 -19.32
N ASP A 457 9.26 13.34 -20.51
CA ASP A 457 8.24 12.38 -20.94
C ASP A 457 8.86 11.03 -21.33
N ILE A 458 9.35 10.32 -20.31
CA ILE A 458 10.03 9.04 -20.45
C ILE A 458 9.20 7.98 -19.72
N ILE A 459 8.80 6.92 -20.42
CA ILE A 459 8.08 5.78 -19.85
C ILE A 459 9.06 4.70 -19.38
N VAL A 460 10.06 4.36 -20.21
CA VAL A 460 11.13 3.44 -19.87
C VAL A 460 12.47 4.10 -20.21
N ASN A 461 13.25 4.37 -19.19
CA ASN A 461 14.50 5.12 -19.35
C ASN A 461 15.55 4.35 -20.15
N GLU A 462 15.63 3.03 -19.92
CA GLU A 462 16.57 2.17 -20.60
C GLU A 462 16.03 0.73 -20.68
N VAL A 463 15.98 0.21 -21.91
CA VAL A 463 15.58 -1.17 -22.19
C VAL A 463 16.24 -1.66 -23.47
N ARG A 464 16.53 -2.95 -23.56
CA ARG A 464 16.97 -3.58 -24.80
C ARG A 464 15.75 -4.13 -25.55
N LEU A 465 15.46 -3.55 -26.72
CA LEU A 465 14.40 -4.00 -27.62
C LEU A 465 15.00 -4.61 -28.89
N PRO A 466 14.25 -5.49 -29.58
CA PRO A 466 14.64 -6.03 -30.88
C PRO A 466 15.08 -4.94 -31.85
N ALA A 467 16.16 -5.16 -32.59
CA ALA A 467 16.75 -4.16 -33.48
C ALA A 467 15.85 -3.78 -34.66
N ASP A 468 14.88 -4.63 -34.97
CA ASP A 468 13.87 -4.48 -36.03
C ASP A 468 12.58 -3.80 -35.55
N ILE A 469 12.57 -3.21 -34.33
CA ILE A 469 11.42 -2.44 -33.82
C ILE A 469 11.05 -1.33 -34.80
N GLN A 470 9.78 -1.20 -35.11
CA GLN A 470 9.29 -0.30 -36.15
C GLN A 470 7.95 0.35 -35.78
N ARG A 471 7.59 1.37 -36.54
CA ARG A 471 6.28 2.01 -36.43
C ARG A 471 5.13 0.99 -36.60
N GLY A 472 4.14 1.07 -35.73
CA GLY A 472 3.00 0.18 -35.72
C GLY A 472 3.15 -1.04 -34.84
N ASP A 473 4.36 -1.36 -34.36
CA ASP A 473 4.53 -2.38 -33.32
C ASP A 473 3.74 -2.01 -32.06
N VAL A 474 3.33 -3.03 -31.31
CA VAL A 474 2.73 -2.87 -29.97
C VAL A 474 3.81 -3.08 -28.92
N LEU A 475 3.98 -2.11 -28.03
CA LEU A 475 4.77 -2.25 -26.83
C LEU A 475 3.87 -2.51 -25.63
N ALA A 476 4.24 -3.50 -24.82
CA ALA A 476 3.64 -3.77 -23.53
C ALA A 476 4.61 -3.39 -22.40
N VAL A 477 4.13 -2.58 -21.46
CA VAL A 477 4.85 -2.16 -20.25
C VAL A 477 4.15 -2.81 -19.05
N PRO A 478 4.76 -3.81 -18.38
CA PRO A 478 4.17 -4.52 -17.25
C PRO A 478 4.23 -3.67 -15.96
N VAL A 479 3.58 -4.17 -14.91
CA VAL A 479 3.55 -3.61 -13.53
C VAL A 479 2.94 -2.22 -13.46
N THR A 480 2.02 -1.90 -14.36
CA THR A 480 1.32 -0.61 -14.39
C THR A 480 -0.05 -0.63 -13.72
N GLY A 481 -0.43 -1.74 -13.06
CA GLY A 481 -1.73 -1.88 -12.40
C GLY A 481 -1.94 -0.94 -11.20
N ALA A 482 -0.86 -0.44 -10.57
CA ALA A 482 -0.95 0.52 -9.48
C ALA A 482 -0.38 1.88 -9.88
N TYR A 483 -1.07 2.95 -9.47
CA TYR A 483 -0.60 4.34 -9.63
C TYR A 483 -0.35 4.79 -11.08
N GLY A 484 -0.86 4.04 -12.08
CA GLY A 484 -0.94 4.46 -13.47
C GLY A 484 -2.22 5.26 -13.69
N ARG A 485 -3.35 4.55 -13.89
CA ARG A 485 -4.65 5.19 -14.14
C ARG A 485 -5.07 6.21 -13.08
N THR A 486 -4.80 5.95 -11.80
CA THR A 486 -5.20 6.84 -10.68
C THR A 486 -4.40 8.14 -10.63
N MET A 487 -3.21 8.17 -11.22
CA MET A 487 -2.37 9.37 -11.34
C MET A 487 -2.41 9.97 -12.75
N ALA A 488 -3.23 9.46 -13.65
CA ALA A 488 -3.35 9.97 -15.01
C ALA A 488 -3.86 11.41 -15.04
N SER A 489 -3.45 12.16 -16.03
CA SER A 489 -3.79 13.56 -16.21
C SER A 489 -4.11 13.89 -17.67
N ASN A 490 -4.63 15.09 -17.89
CA ASN A 490 -4.86 15.64 -19.22
C ASN A 490 -3.71 16.57 -19.67
N TYR A 491 -2.46 16.26 -19.30
CA TYR A 491 -1.34 17.06 -19.77
C TYR A 491 -1.34 17.14 -21.32
N ASN A 492 -1.09 18.32 -21.89
CA ASN A 492 -1.30 18.64 -23.31
C ASN A 492 -2.69 18.27 -23.87
N GLN A 493 -3.72 18.20 -23.04
CA GLN A 493 -5.09 17.75 -23.36
C GLN A 493 -5.14 16.31 -23.88
N ALA A 494 -4.15 15.46 -23.54
CA ALA A 494 -4.18 14.05 -23.84
C ALA A 494 -5.34 13.37 -23.13
N LEU A 495 -6.01 12.46 -23.84
CA LEU A 495 -7.16 11.72 -23.31
C LEU A 495 -6.70 10.60 -22.39
N ILE A 496 -7.35 10.45 -21.24
CA ILE A 496 -7.06 9.36 -20.32
C ILE A 496 -7.51 8.03 -20.94
N PRO A 497 -6.61 7.01 -21.04
CA PRO A 497 -6.90 5.73 -21.65
C PRO A 497 -8.01 4.95 -20.93
N ALA A 498 -8.64 4.02 -21.65
CA ALA A 498 -9.54 3.05 -21.03
C ALA A 498 -8.77 2.09 -20.11
N VAL A 499 -9.48 1.53 -19.13
CA VAL A 499 -9.05 0.35 -18.37
C VAL A 499 -9.93 -0.81 -18.80
N VAL A 500 -9.32 -1.87 -19.29
CA VAL A 500 -9.97 -3.11 -19.68
C VAL A 500 -9.64 -4.19 -18.67
N ALA A 501 -10.67 -4.83 -18.14
CA ALA A 501 -10.57 -6.05 -17.36
C ALA A 501 -10.39 -7.22 -18.32
N VAL A 502 -9.45 -8.12 -18.02
CA VAL A 502 -9.30 -9.41 -18.70
C VAL A 502 -9.38 -10.54 -17.68
N SER A 503 -9.97 -11.66 -18.06
CA SER A 503 -10.12 -12.85 -17.25
C SER A 503 -10.15 -14.09 -18.15
N GLU A 504 -10.16 -15.29 -17.56
CA GLU A 504 -10.42 -16.51 -18.33
C GLU A 504 -11.76 -16.47 -19.08
N GLN A 505 -12.74 -15.72 -18.55
CA GLN A 505 -14.10 -15.70 -19.09
C GLN A 505 -14.25 -14.69 -20.23
N ASP A 506 -13.81 -13.45 -20.03
CA ASP A 506 -14.05 -12.35 -20.96
C ASP A 506 -12.98 -11.25 -20.93
N ALA A 507 -13.16 -10.27 -21.82
CA ALA A 507 -12.50 -8.97 -21.74
C ALA A 507 -13.56 -7.87 -21.92
N HIS A 508 -13.57 -6.88 -21.04
CA HIS A 508 -14.55 -5.80 -21.09
C HIS A 508 -13.99 -4.47 -20.54
N VAL A 509 -14.64 -3.38 -20.91
CA VAL A 509 -14.25 -2.06 -20.42
C VAL A 509 -14.68 -1.89 -18.95
N MET A 510 -13.71 -1.84 -18.06
CA MET A 510 -13.90 -1.53 -16.64
C MET A 510 -14.10 -0.02 -16.41
N ILE A 511 -13.24 0.80 -17.03
CA ILE A 511 -13.34 2.27 -17.03
C ILE A 511 -13.20 2.74 -18.47
N ARG A 512 -14.20 3.49 -18.94
CA ARG A 512 -14.20 3.96 -20.34
C ARG A 512 -13.06 4.94 -20.63
N ARG A 513 -12.64 4.97 -21.86
CA ARG A 513 -11.74 6.00 -22.40
C ARG A 513 -12.40 7.38 -22.29
N GLN A 514 -11.62 8.38 -21.97
CA GLN A 514 -12.05 9.77 -22.09
C GLN A 514 -12.18 10.15 -23.57
N THR A 515 -13.13 11.02 -23.87
CA THR A 515 -13.35 11.57 -25.21
C THR A 515 -12.97 13.06 -25.27
N VAL A 516 -12.82 13.60 -26.48
CA VAL A 516 -12.62 15.05 -26.64
C VAL A 516 -13.84 15.81 -26.13
N ASP A 517 -15.04 15.26 -26.30
CA ASP A 517 -16.26 15.89 -25.77
C ASP A 517 -16.24 16.00 -24.24
N ASP A 518 -15.67 15.01 -23.52
CA ASP A 518 -15.47 15.12 -22.06
C ASP A 518 -14.59 16.32 -21.69
N LEU A 519 -13.60 16.67 -22.52
CA LEU A 519 -12.75 17.83 -22.27
C LEU A 519 -13.48 19.14 -22.61
N LEU A 520 -14.26 19.14 -23.68
CA LEU A 520 -15.03 20.30 -24.10
C LEU A 520 -16.17 20.61 -23.10
N ASP A 521 -16.78 19.58 -22.52
CA ASP A 521 -17.84 19.74 -21.52
C ASP A 521 -17.33 20.40 -20.21
N TRP A 522 -16.03 20.38 -19.95
CA TRP A 522 -15.44 21.07 -18.78
C TRP A 522 -15.25 22.56 -19.01
N ASP A 523 -15.11 22.98 -20.28
CA ASP A 523 -15.00 24.40 -20.62
C ASP A 523 -16.40 25.01 -20.78
N VAL A 524 -16.82 25.82 -19.82
CA VAL A 524 -18.13 26.49 -19.79
C VAL A 524 -18.06 27.91 -20.34
N SER A 525 -16.95 28.32 -20.95
CA SER A 525 -16.80 29.61 -21.61
C SER A 525 -17.61 29.63 -22.92
N GLU A 526 -18.27 30.77 -23.19
CA GLU A 526 -19.06 31.04 -24.42
C GLU A 526 -18.14 31.50 -25.57
#